data_9c76f7d4f5238f76df5de929f81e86ab
#
_entry.id   9c76f7d4f5238f76df5de929f81e86ab
#
_cell.length_a   1.000
_cell.length_b   1.000
_cell.length_c   1.000
_cell.angle_alpha   90.00
_cell.angle_beta   90.00
_cell.angle_gamma   90.00
#
_symmetry.space_group_name_H-M   'P 1'
#
loop_
_entity.id
_entity.type
_entity.pdbx_description
1 polymer ?
#
loop_
_entity_poly.entity_id
_entity_poly.type
_entity_poly.pdbx_seq_one_letter_code
_entity_poly.pdbx_strand_id
1 'polypeptide(L)'
;MLLAFGLASVLSLWIVGSLIDRWLRELVLISAGLFMLSAIALGVWRESPSTVYIATAIWGLAFGAMPSLLQTASAKTAKEAADTAQSMLVTLWNVGIAGGGLVGGLLLGDLGVGAFPWIVAGLLVLTLYVAAMARGQGFPRAE
;
A
#
# COMPACT_ATOMS: atom_id res chain seq x y z
N MET A 1 -5.62 -16.89 -8.13
CA MET A 1 -4.91 -15.78 -7.44
C MET A 1 -5.37 -14.40 -7.90
N LEU A 2 -5.27 -14.03 -9.19
CA LEU A 2 -5.67 -12.71 -9.68
C LEU A 2 -7.13 -12.34 -9.35
N LEU A 3 -8.04 -13.30 -9.43
CA LEU A 3 -9.45 -13.10 -9.11
C LEU A 3 -9.66 -12.82 -7.62
N ALA A 4 -8.95 -13.53 -6.74
CA ALA A 4 -8.99 -13.28 -5.28
C ALA A 4 -8.44 -11.88 -4.95
N PHE A 5 -7.32 -11.50 -5.56
CA PHE A 5 -6.76 -10.16 -5.46
C PHE A 5 -7.75 -9.09 -5.93
N GLY A 6 -8.34 -9.26 -7.12
CA GLY A 6 -9.26 -8.29 -7.70
C GLY A 6 -10.53 -8.12 -6.88
N LEU A 7 -11.17 -9.22 -6.44
CA LEU A 7 -12.36 -9.15 -5.57
C LEU A 7 -12.04 -8.48 -4.24
N ALA A 8 -10.91 -8.81 -3.62
CA ALA A 8 -10.46 -8.20 -2.38
C ALA A 8 -10.19 -6.68 -2.55
N SER A 9 -9.61 -6.28 -3.69
CA SER A 9 -9.37 -4.87 -4.00
C SER A 9 -10.66 -4.08 -4.18
N VAL A 10 -11.67 -4.65 -4.86
CA VAL A 10 -12.99 -4.02 -5.00
C VAL A 10 -13.68 -3.90 -3.64
N LEU A 11 -13.62 -4.95 -2.83
CA LEU A 11 -14.18 -4.92 -1.47
C LEU A 11 -13.52 -3.83 -0.62
N SER A 12 -12.21 -3.68 -0.72
CA SER A 12 -11.45 -2.63 -0.04
C SER A 12 -11.95 -1.23 -0.41
N LEU A 13 -12.16 -0.97 -1.71
CA LEU A 13 -12.69 0.32 -2.18
C LEU A 13 -14.05 0.65 -1.56
N TRP A 14 -14.93 -0.33 -1.45
CA TRP A 14 -16.25 -0.15 -0.83
C TRP A 14 -16.13 0.18 0.66
N ILE A 15 -15.36 -0.59 1.40
CA ILE A 15 -15.16 -0.40 2.85
C ILE A 15 -14.52 0.97 3.10
N VAL A 16 -13.43 1.25 2.41
CA VAL A 16 -12.68 2.49 2.62
C VAL A 16 -13.46 3.71 2.15
N GLY A 17 -14.19 3.62 1.02
CA GLY A 17 -15.03 4.72 0.53
C GLY A 17 -16.06 5.19 1.56
N SER A 18 -16.58 4.30 2.40
CA SER A 18 -17.54 4.65 3.46
C SER A 18 -16.88 5.23 4.72
N LEU A 19 -15.59 5.02 4.92
CA LEU A 19 -14.88 5.36 6.17
C LEU A 19 -13.80 6.44 5.99
N ILE A 20 -13.43 6.75 4.74
CA ILE A 20 -12.26 7.58 4.40
C ILE A 20 -12.29 8.97 5.03
N ASP A 21 -13.47 9.58 5.17
CA ASP A 21 -13.58 10.94 5.71
C ASP A 21 -13.29 11.02 7.21
N ARG A 22 -13.62 9.96 7.95
CA ARG A 22 -13.45 9.90 9.41
C ARG A 22 -12.14 9.28 9.85
N TRP A 23 -11.65 8.26 9.10
CA TRP A 23 -10.58 7.36 9.53
C TRP A 23 -9.41 7.32 8.53
N LEU A 24 -9.17 8.41 7.80
CA LEU A 24 -8.19 8.46 6.71
C LEU A 24 -6.80 7.92 7.14
N ARG A 25 -6.28 8.41 8.25
CA ARG A 25 -4.96 8.04 8.75
C ARG A 25 -4.93 6.58 9.22
N GLU A 26 -5.93 6.19 10.00
CA GLU A 26 -6.06 4.83 10.51
C GLU A 26 -6.16 3.83 9.36
N LEU A 27 -6.91 4.14 8.31
CA LEU A 27 -7.03 3.32 7.12
C LEU A 27 -5.70 3.18 6.38
N VAL A 28 -4.90 4.24 6.27
CA VAL A 28 -3.55 4.17 5.69
C VAL A 28 -2.65 3.25 6.52
N LEU A 29 -2.67 3.38 7.85
CA LEU A 29 -1.88 2.53 8.75
C LEU A 29 -2.34 1.07 8.73
N ILE A 30 -3.65 0.83 8.70
CA ILE A 30 -4.22 -0.53 8.57
C ILE A 30 -3.81 -1.14 7.25
N SER A 31 -3.94 -0.41 6.14
CA SER A 31 -3.52 -0.91 4.82
C SER A 31 -2.03 -1.25 4.78
N ALA A 32 -1.17 -0.39 5.32
CA ALA A 32 0.27 -0.67 5.41
C ALA A 32 0.57 -1.88 6.31
N GLY A 33 -0.18 -2.04 7.42
CA GLY A 33 -0.10 -3.22 8.29
C GLY A 33 -0.53 -4.51 7.61
N LEU A 34 -1.60 -4.48 6.81
CA LEU A 34 -2.05 -5.62 6.01
C LEU A 34 -1.03 -6.00 4.92
N PHE A 35 -0.39 -5.01 4.28
CA PHE A 35 0.73 -5.25 3.38
C PHE A 35 1.88 -5.97 4.09
N MET A 36 2.26 -5.49 5.26
CA MET A 36 3.31 -6.09 6.07
C MET A 36 2.98 -7.53 6.43
N LEU A 37 1.75 -7.77 6.91
CA LEU A 37 1.28 -9.11 7.25
C LEU A 37 1.35 -10.07 6.06
N SER A 38 0.89 -9.59 4.89
CA SER A 38 0.95 -10.36 3.64
C SER A 38 2.39 -10.66 3.22
N ALA A 39 3.30 -9.69 3.29
CA ALA A 39 4.71 -9.88 2.95
C ALA A 39 5.38 -10.90 3.88
N ILE A 40 5.16 -10.81 5.19
CA ILE A 40 5.69 -11.76 6.17
C ILE A 40 5.12 -13.18 5.93
N ALA A 41 3.81 -13.30 5.71
CA ALA A 41 3.18 -14.60 5.44
C ALA A 41 3.78 -15.27 4.20
N LEU A 42 4.01 -14.51 3.12
CA LEU A 42 4.66 -15.01 1.90
C LEU A 42 6.13 -15.33 2.12
N GLY A 43 6.84 -14.61 3.00
CA GLY A 43 8.23 -14.89 3.34
C GLY A 43 8.41 -16.20 4.12
N VAL A 44 7.50 -16.45 5.07
CA VAL A 44 7.60 -17.59 6.01
C VAL A 44 6.97 -18.86 5.44
N TRP A 45 5.78 -18.76 4.84
CA TRP A 45 4.97 -19.92 4.41
C TRP A 45 4.72 -19.97 2.90
N ARG A 46 5.68 -19.55 2.10
CA ARG A 46 5.58 -19.50 0.62
C ARG A 46 5.26 -20.85 -0.04
N GLU A 47 5.58 -21.96 0.61
CA GLU A 47 5.37 -23.31 0.07
C GLU A 47 3.94 -23.82 0.25
N SER A 48 3.15 -23.14 1.10
CA SER A 48 1.75 -23.49 1.32
C SER A 48 0.84 -22.78 0.31
N PRO A 49 0.15 -23.49 -0.60
CA PRO A 49 -0.77 -22.86 -1.55
C PRO A 49 -1.87 -22.06 -0.86
N SER A 50 -2.40 -22.55 0.25
CA SER A 50 -3.44 -21.86 1.03
C SER A 50 -2.94 -20.52 1.56
N THR A 51 -1.71 -20.48 2.10
CA THR A 51 -1.10 -19.25 2.59
C THR A 51 -0.92 -18.24 1.45
N VAL A 52 -0.48 -18.69 0.28
CA VAL A 52 -0.28 -17.81 -0.88
C VAL A 52 -1.61 -17.21 -1.33
N TYR A 53 -2.70 -17.98 -1.37
CA TYR A 53 -4.04 -17.46 -1.71
C TYR A 53 -4.54 -16.43 -0.69
N ILE A 54 -4.42 -16.74 0.59
CA ILE A 54 -4.85 -15.84 1.67
C ILE A 54 -4.01 -14.56 1.67
N ALA A 55 -2.70 -14.68 1.58
CA ALA A 55 -1.80 -13.53 1.54
C ALA A 55 -2.07 -12.63 0.31
N THR A 56 -2.37 -13.24 -0.85
CA THR A 56 -2.75 -12.50 -2.06
C THR A 56 -4.07 -11.74 -1.87
N ALA A 57 -5.05 -12.33 -1.20
CA ALA A 57 -6.32 -11.65 -0.89
C ALA A 57 -6.09 -10.49 0.10
N ILE A 58 -5.30 -10.70 1.16
CA ILE A 58 -4.92 -9.64 2.11
C ILE A 58 -4.18 -8.50 1.38
N TRP A 59 -3.27 -8.85 0.46
CA TRP A 59 -2.58 -7.87 -0.37
C TRP A 59 -3.57 -7.05 -1.22
N GLY A 60 -4.56 -7.71 -1.84
CA GLY A 60 -5.62 -7.04 -2.58
C GLY A 60 -6.43 -6.06 -1.72
N LEU A 61 -6.79 -6.45 -0.50
CA LEU A 61 -7.46 -5.58 0.47
C LEU A 61 -6.60 -4.35 0.82
N ALA A 62 -5.31 -4.56 1.04
CA ALA A 62 -4.38 -3.47 1.37
C ALA A 62 -4.17 -2.50 0.20
N PHE A 63 -4.02 -3.05 -1.02
CA PHE A 63 -3.71 -2.27 -2.22
C PHE A 63 -4.91 -1.53 -2.79
N GLY A 64 -6.10 -2.14 -2.78
CA GLY A 64 -7.25 -1.67 -3.54
C GLY A 64 -7.64 -0.21 -3.26
N ALA A 65 -7.63 0.19 -1.99
CA ALA A 65 -8.00 1.54 -1.58
C ALA A 65 -6.82 2.50 -1.40
N MET A 66 -5.57 2.02 -1.45
CA MET A 66 -4.39 2.84 -1.17
C MET A 66 -4.28 4.08 -2.09
N PRO A 67 -4.52 4.00 -3.41
CA PRO A 67 -4.52 5.19 -4.26
C PRO A 67 -5.52 6.25 -3.80
N SER A 68 -6.75 5.85 -3.47
CA SER A 68 -7.80 6.76 -2.99
C SER A 68 -7.45 7.39 -1.66
N LEU A 69 -6.86 6.63 -0.73
CA LEU A 69 -6.40 7.13 0.56
C LEU A 69 -5.32 8.20 0.40
N LEU A 70 -4.30 7.93 -0.43
CA LEU A 70 -3.20 8.86 -0.67
C LEU A 70 -3.66 10.12 -1.42
N GLN A 71 -4.54 9.98 -2.41
CA GLN A 71 -5.13 11.11 -3.13
C GLN A 71 -5.94 11.99 -2.20
N THR A 72 -6.77 11.40 -1.33
CA THR A 72 -7.56 12.13 -0.34
C THR A 72 -6.66 12.84 0.67
N ALA A 73 -5.62 12.18 1.18
CA ALA A 73 -4.65 12.79 2.09
C ALA A 73 -3.94 13.98 1.43
N SER A 74 -3.49 13.80 0.18
CA SER A 74 -2.83 14.84 -0.61
C SER A 74 -3.74 16.05 -0.83
N ALA A 75 -4.98 15.82 -1.25
CA ALA A 75 -5.96 16.90 -1.48
C ALA A 75 -6.28 17.67 -0.19
N LYS A 76 -6.54 16.96 0.92
CA LYS A 76 -6.82 17.60 2.23
C LYS A 76 -5.65 18.41 2.77
N THR A 77 -4.41 17.99 2.48
CA THR A 77 -3.20 18.67 2.95
C THR A 77 -2.84 19.88 2.08
N ALA A 78 -2.95 19.74 0.75
CA ALA A 78 -2.53 20.76 -0.21
C ALA A 78 -3.54 21.90 -0.39
N LYS A 79 -4.79 21.69 -0.01
CA LYS A 79 -5.87 22.71 -0.11
C LYS A 79 -5.93 23.38 -1.49
N GLU A 80 -5.53 24.66 -1.61
CA GLU A 80 -5.55 25.42 -2.85
C GLU A 80 -4.58 24.89 -3.92
N ALA A 81 -3.52 24.18 -3.51
CA ALA A 81 -2.55 23.55 -4.41
C ALA A 81 -2.87 22.08 -4.72
N ALA A 82 -4.13 21.65 -4.51
CA ALA A 82 -4.53 20.23 -4.64
C ALA A 82 -4.21 19.64 -6.03
N ASP A 83 -4.44 20.38 -7.10
CA ASP A 83 -4.16 19.90 -8.48
C ASP A 83 -2.67 19.65 -8.71
N THR A 84 -1.81 20.53 -8.20
CA THR A 84 -0.37 20.36 -8.26
C THR A 84 0.08 19.16 -7.43
N ALA A 85 -0.45 19.01 -6.21
CA ALA A 85 -0.13 17.89 -5.34
C ALA A 85 -0.59 16.55 -5.94
N GLN A 86 -1.76 16.51 -6.60
CA GLN A 86 -2.24 15.33 -7.30
C GLN A 86 -1.33 14.94 -8.49
N SER A 87 -0.91 15.90 -9.29
CA SER A 87 0.00 15.62 -10.41
C SER A 87 1.36 15.10 -9.93
N MET A 88 1.89 15.63 -8.83
CA MET A 88 3.11 15.13 -8.19
C MET A 88 2.91 13.71 -7.65
N LEU A 89 1.79 13.43 -6.99
CA LEU A 89 1.47 12.10 -6.48
C LEU A 89 1.40 11.07 -7.60
N VAL A 90 0.71 11.38 -8.70
CA VAL A 90 0.63 10.49 -9.88
C VAL A 90 2.00 10.25 -10.49
N THR A 91 2.83 11.28 -10.59
CA THR A 91 4.21 11.17 -11.09
C THR A 91 5.03 10.22 -10.20
N LEU A 92 5.01 10.44 -8.88
CA LEU A 92 5.72 9.58 -7.91
C LEU A 92 5.21 8.14 -7.96
N TRP A 93 3.90 7.94 -8.14
CA TRP A 93 3.31 6.62 -8.28
C TRP A 93 3.86 5.89 -9.52
N ASN A 94 3.90 6.56 -10.67
CA ASN A 94 4.45 5.99 -11.89
C ASN A 94 5.96 5.72 -11.80
N VAL A 95 6.73 6.62 -11.19
CA VAL A 95 8.16 6.41 -10.89
C VAL A 95 8.34 5.21 -9.97
N GLY A 96 7.50 5.06 -8.95
CA GLY A 96 7.50 3.91 -8.05
C GLY A 96 7.21 2.59 -8.76
N ILE A 97 6.24 2.57 -9.68
CA ILE A 97 5.93 1.38 -10.49
C ILE A 97 7.11 1.02 -11.40
N ALA A 98 7.61 1.99 -12.17
CA ALA A 98 8.72 1.77 -13.10
C ALA A 98 10.01 1.37 -12.37
N GLY A 99 10.36 2.11 -11.31
CA GLY A 99 11.53 1.82 -10.48
C GLY A 99 11.41 0.49 -9.75
N GLY A 100 10.22 0.19 -9.20
CA GLY A 100 9.94 -1.08 -8.56
C GLY A 100 10.05 -2.27 -9.51
N GLY A 101 9.57 -2.10 -10.75
CA GLY A 101 9.73 -3.14 -11.80
C GLY A 101 11.18 -3.39 -12.18
N LEU A 102 11.96 -2.31 -12.37
CA LEU A 102 13.38 -2.41 -12.72
C LEU A 102 14.20 -3.01 -11.58
N VAL A 103 14.13 -2.41 -10.39
CA VAL A 103 14.87 -2.88 -9.21
C VAL A 103 14.40 -4.28 -8.81
N GLY A 104 13.09 -4.53 -8.86
CA GLY A 104 12.53 -5.84 -8.57
C GLY A 104 13.00 -6.92 -9.53
N GLY A 105 13.12 -6.61 -10.83
CA GLY A 105 13.67 -7.53 -11.83
C GLY A 105 15.13 -7.88 -11.56
N LEU A 106 15.96 -6.89 -11.22
CA LEU A 106 17.38 -7.11 -10.88
C LEU A 106 17.52 -7.96 -9.61
N LEU A 107 16.78 -7.61 -8.55
CA LEU A 107 16.81 -8.35 -7.28
C LEU A 107 16.32 -9.79 -7.45
N LEU A 108 15.35 -10.00 -8.34
CA LEU A 108 14.86 -11.35 -8.65
C LEU A 108 15.93 -12.20 -9.32
N GLY A 109 16.72 -11.60 -10.22
CA GLY A 109 17.84 -12.28 -10.89
C GLY A 109 18.97 -12.65 -9.92
N ASP A 110 19.32 -11.75 -9.00
CA ASP A 110 20.48 -11.91 -8.12
C ASP A 110 20.15 -12.70 -6.82
N LEU A 111 19.00 -12.41 -6.20
CA LEU A 111 18.64 -12.94 -4.87
C LEU A 111 17.53 -14.00 -4.91
N GLY A 112 16.87 -14.14 -6.06
CA GLY A 112 15.79 -15.09 -6.25
C GLY A 112 14.46 -14.70 -5.56
N VAL A 113 13.41 -15.48 -5.83
CA VAL A 113 12.02 -15.19 -5.37
C VAL A 113 11.90 -15.13 -3.85
N GLY A 114 12.73 -15.87 -3.12
CA GLY A 114 12.66 -15.95 -1.66
C GLY A 114 13.03 -14.68 -0.92
N ALA A 115 13.84 -13.80 -1.51
CA ALA A 115 14.24 -12.53 -0.90
C ALA A 115 13.15 -11.44 -1.02
N PHE A 116 12.28 -11.54 -2.01
CA PHE A 116 11.29 -10.52 -2.37
C PHE A 116 10.38 -10.10 -1.20
N PRO A 117 9.73 -11.03 -0.48
CA PRO A 117 8.86 -10.68 0.65
C PRO A 117 9.59 -9.90 1.75
N TRP A 118 10.85 -10.22 2.00
CA TRP A 118 11.66 -9.55 3.03
C TRP A 118 12.08 -8.15 2.65
N ILE A 119 12.41 -7.93 1.37
CA ILE A 119 12.72 -6.60 0.84
C ILE A 119 11.46 -5.71 0.93
N VAL A 120 10.31 -6.24 0.51
CA VAL A 120 9.03 -5.52 0.63
C VAL A 120 8.71 -5.24 2.10
N ALA A 121 8.90 -6.18 3.01
CA ALA A 121 8.70 -5.97 4.45
C ALA A 121 9.60 -4.85 4.98
N GLY A 122 10.87 -4.79 4.58
CA GLY A 122 11.80 -3.73 4.96
C GLY A 122 11.33 -2.34 4.49
N LEU A 123 10.87 -2.23 3.24
CA LEU A 123 10.30 -0.98 2.71
C LEU A 123 9.02 -0.58 3.45
N LEU A 124 8.20 -1.55 3.84
CA LEU A 124 6.96 -1.30 4.58
C LEU A 124 7.23 -0.82 6.02
N VAL A 125 8.31 -1.30 6.67
CA VAL A 125 8.75 -0.75 7.97
C VAL A 125 9.05 0.74 7.84
N LEU A 126 9.80 1.13 6.80
CA LEU A 126 10.10 2.53 6.53
C LEU A 126 8.82 3.33 6.27
N THR A 127 7.92 2.79 5.45
CA THR A 127 6.62 3.41 5.14
C THR A 127 5.78 3.63 6.39
N LEU A 128 5.67 2.61 7.26
CA LEU A 128 4.94 2.70 8.52
C LEU A 128 5.56 3.73 9.47
N TYR A 129 6.90 3.77 9.53
CA TYR A 129 7.62 4.76 10.34
C TYR A 129 7.32 6.19 9.87
N VAL A 130 7.43 6.46 8.57
CA VAL A 130 7.12 7.78 7.98
C VAL A 130 5.65 8.15 8.20
N ALA A 131 4.71 7.23 7.95
CA ALA A 131 3.29 7.46 8.15
C ALA A 131 2.93 7.70 9.63
N ALA A 132 3.62 7.02 10.55
CA ALA A 132 3.44 7.23 11.98
C ALA A 132 3.94 8.62 12.43
N MET A 133 5.05 9.09 11.87
CA MET A 133 5.61 10.41 12.17
C MET A 133 4.81 11.56 11.53
N ALA A 134 4.16 11.34 10.40
CA ALA A 134 3.39 12.34 9.65
C ALA A 134 2.04 12.75 10.32
N ARG A 135 1.91 12.55 11.63
CA ARG A 135 0.64 12.74 12.39
C ARG A 135 0.00 14.12 12.23
N GLY A 136 0.81 15.18 12.19
CA GLY A 136 0.32 16.56 12.22
C GLY A 136 0.32 17.25 10.85
N GLN A 137 1.08 16.74 9.89
CA GLN A 137 1.32 17.40 8.62
C GLN A 137 0.71 16.67 7.42
N GLY A 138 0.65 15.33 7.46
CA GLY A 138 0.17 14.52 6.33
C GLY A 138 -1.28 14.07 6.44
N PHE A 139 -1.86 14.10 7.64
CA PHE A 139 -3.22 13.61 7.91
C PHE A 139 -3.98 14.60 8.79
N PRO A 140 -4.47 15.73 8.23
CA PRO A 140 -5.28 16.67 9.00
C PRO A 140 -6.55 15.99 9.51
N ARG A 141 -6.90 16.23 10.78
CA ARG A 141 -8.16 15.74 11.35
C ARG A 141 -9.32 16.47 10.69
N ALA A 142 -10.42 15.76 10.45
CA ALA A 142 -11.70 16.38 10.13
C ALA A 142 -12.12 17.22 11.36
N GLU A 143 -12.32 18.53 11.16
CA GLU A 143 -12.97 19.41 12.12
C GLU A 143 -14.45 19.10 12.20
#